data_c52d13cac026a0c010edc09d93eb5d58
#
_entry.id   c52d13cac026a0c010edc09d93eb5d58
#
_cell.length_a   1.000
_cell.length_b   1.000
_cell.length_c   1.000
_cell.angle_alpha   90.00
_cell.angle_beta   90.00
_cell.angle_gamma   90.00
#
_symmetry.space_group_name_H-M   'P 1'
#
loop_
_entity.id
_entity.type
_entity.pdbx_description
1 polymer ?
#
loop_
_entity_poly.entity_id
_entity_poly.type
_entity_poly.pdbx_seq_one_letter_code
_entity_poly.pdbx_strand_id
1 'polypeptide(L)'
;MNIRQLALLLLFTPAAARSQADTAKSQKKPEPFAFADFTWLTGNSRAKDSPLSTKYFTGEFRADVAYIYDFNRPVDHTLVGSSESGRTQEVQVQQLGIGGDFHYEHVRGRLMTQFGMYSTMTPRSDASPARGQWNLSDAYRYLSEAYGGYHWDHGYGVNVDAGIFMSYVGLFSYYNADNWAYQPSYVSSNTPWFFNGVRIQTFPTDKLKLEYWIINGWQSYGMFNETPGLGMQALWRPNGSVSLLSNGYWGYDTPAVPSRMRVHSDNSIQVKYHDDSTRSLSKGAFSLTVDLGCENGGGVSCASDKPNAPAQNFLGFMAYNRLWFNKDKLALTLGGGVITNPGRYLVLVPPINGATATTGTPYFTANPGDQYHAWDASLTFDVMPDQFTTFRLEYNYRASSVPYFAGPGGSTPAGGNNGAPGTKIPDWAPDQRKTENRMYLAMLIKL
;
A
#
# COMPACT_ATOMS: atom_id res chain seq x y z
N MET A 1 -17.36 -0.60 29.13
CA MET A 1 -16.82 -1.93 29.49
C MET A 1 -15.46 -1.68 30.12
N ASN A 2 -15.30 -1.97 31.42
CA ASN A 2 -14.16 -1.52 32.20
C ASN A 2 -12.86 -2.23 31.77
N ILE A 3 -11.79 -1.47 31.63
CA ILE A 3 -10.42 -1.88 31.25
C ILE A 3 -9.82 -3.00 32.16
N ARG A 4 -10.43 -3.34 33.26
CA ARG A 4 -9.99 -4.39 34.19
C ARG A 4 -10.24 -5.84 33.72
N GLN A 5 -10.99 -6.06 32.65
CA GLN A 5 -11.30 -7.41 32.15
C GLN A 5 -10.43 -7.87 30.96
N LEU A 6 -9.59 -7.00 30.39
CA LEU A 6 -8.69 -7.37 29.29
C LEU A 6 -7.31 -7.87 29.74
N ALA A 7 -7.00 -7.74 31.04
CA ALA A 7 -5.69 -8.12 31.59
C ALA A 7 -5.58 -9.59 32.04
N LEU A 8 -6.62 -10.41 31.84
CA LEU A 8 -6.69 -11.76 32.41
C LEU A 8 -6.46 -12.91 31.40
N LEU A 9 -6.02 -12.65 30.19
CA LEU A 9 -5.87 -13.68 29.15
C LEU A 9 -4.43 -13.96 28.69
N LEU A 10 -3.41 -13.49 29.44
CA LEU A 10 -1.99 -13.72 29.09
C LEU A 10 -1.17 -14.32 30.25
N LEU A 11 -1.77 -15.17 31.08
CA LEU A 11 -1.01 -15.99 32.03
C LEU A 11 -0.95 -17.43 31.50
N PHE A 12 -0.08 -17.72 30.55
CA PHE A 12 0.39 -19.08 30.30
C PHE A 12 1.48 -19.40 31.33
N THR A 13 1.16 -20.23 32.33
CA THR A 13 2.14 -20.88 33.16
C THR A 13 2.84 -21.97 32.37
N PRO A 14 4.18 -22.02 32.29
CA PRO A 14 4.86 -23.14 31.69
C PRO A 14 4.84 -24.32 32.64
N ALA A 15 4.05 -25.34 32.34
CA ALA A 15 4.21 -26.65 32.99
C ALA A 15 5.53 -27.26 32.48
N ALA A 16 6.50 -27.38 33.39
CA ALA A 16 7.76 -28.05 33.13
C ALA A 16 7.53 -29.55 33.00
N ALA A 17 7.36 -30.01 31.77
CA ALA A 17 7.49 -31.43 31.43
C ALA A 17 8.95 -31.66 30.97
N ARG A 18 9.77 -32.25 31.83
CA ARG A 18 11.04 -32.88 31.45
C ARG A 18 10.71 -34.06 30.58
N SER A 19 10.94 -34.00 29.29
CA SER A 19 10.98 -35.11 28.37
C SER A 19 12.44 -35.41 27.98
N GLN A 20 12.77 -36.68 28.04
CA GLN A 20 14.06 -37.25 27.71
C GLN A 20 14.53 -36.85 26.31
N ALA A 21 15.82 -36.58 26.21
CA ALA A 21 16.49 -36.22 24.98
C ALA A 21 16.50 -37.43 24.01
N ASP A 22 15.59 -37.40 23.05
CA ASP A 22 15.80 -38.12 21.80
C ASP A 22 16.58 -37.19 20.86
N THR A 23 17.85 -37.54 20.64
CA THR A 23 18.75 -36.92 19.66
C THR A 23 18.39 -37.38 18.24
N ALA A 24 17.17 -37.23 17.84
CA ALA A 24 16.82 -37.19 16.44
C ALA A 24 17.24 -35.79 15.92
N LYS A 25 18.20 -35.71 15.01
CA LYS A 25 18.48 -34.47 14.23
C LYS A 25 17.17 -34.03 13.62
N SER A 26 16.53 -33.03 14.21
CA SER A 26 15.35 -32.39 13.64
C SER A 26 15.75 -31.91 12.24
N GLN A 27 15.22 -32.56 11.21
CA GLN A 27 15.37 -32.05 9.85
C GLN A 27 14.69 -30.68 9.85
N LYS A 28 15.47 -29.62 9.62
CA LYS A 28 14.98 -28.24 9.52
C LYS A 28 13.89 -28.26 8.44
N LYS A 29 12.67 -27.86 8.80
CA LYS A 29 11.56 -27.74 7.85
C LYS A 29 11.94 -26.76 6.74
N PRO A 30 11.51 -26.97 5.50
CA PRO A 30 11.74 -26.00 4.43
C PRO A 30 11.10 -24.64 4.80
N GLU A 31 11.73 -23.57 4.34
CA GLU A 31 11.18 -22.23 4.52
C GLU A 31 9.78 -22.12 3.88
N PRO A 32 8.82 -21.42 4.49
CA PRO A 32 7.52 -21.19 3.89
C PRO A 32 7.62 -20.63 2.47
N PHE A 33 6.80 -21.14 1.57
CA PHE A 33 6.73 -20.80 0.14
C PHE A 33 7.98 -21.12 -0.70
N ALA A 34 9.00 -21.79 -0.16
CA ALA A 34 10.18 -22.18 -0.92
C ALA A 34 9.97 -23.34 -1.91
N PHE A 35 8.78 -23.93 -1.97
CA PHE A 35 8.45 -25.07 -2.83
C PHE A 35 8.28 -24.73 -4.32
N ALA A 36 8.20 -23.45 -4.69
CA ALA A 36 8.05 -23.00 -6.07
C ALA A 36 8.65 -21.60 -6.31
N ASP A 37 8.82 -21.25 -7.60
CA ASP A 37 9.23 -19.91 -8.02
C ASP A 37 8.01 -18.97 -8.09
N PHE A 38 7.99 -17.96 -7.25
CA PHE A 38 6.96 -16.93 -7.16
C PHE A 38 7.44 -15.55 -7.67
N THR A 39 8.57 -15.46 -8.36
CA THR A 39 9.08 -14.20 -8.90
C THR A 39 8.14 -13.57 -9.94
N TRP A 40 7.25 -14.38 -10.55
CA TRP A 40 6.23 -13.90 -11.47
C TRP A 40 5.19 -12.97 -10.81
N LEU A 41 5.07 -12.99 -9.48
CA LEU A 41 4.21 -12.07 -8.71
C LEU A 41 4.79 -10.65 -8.62
N THR A 42 6.10 -10.49 -8.85
CA THR A 42 6.80 -9.20 -8.73
C THR A 42 6.90 -8.45 -10.06
N GLY A 43 7.32 -7.19 -10.00
CA GLY A 43 7.53 -6.36 -11.19
C GLY A 43 8.67 -6.86 -12.09
N ASN A 44 9.72 -7.48 -11.51
CA ASN A 44 10.82 -8.10 -12.27
C ASN A 44 10.92 -9.59 -11.92
N SER A 45 10.36 -10.44 -12.78
CA SER A 45 10.35 -11.90 -12.60
C SER A 45 11.74 -12.56 -12.76
N ARG A 46 12.76 -11.81 -13.15
CA ARG A 46 14.14 -12.28 -13.27
C ARG A 46 14.91 -12.18 -11.96
N ALA A 47 14.40 -11.44 -10.96
CA ALA A 47 15.06 -11.21 -9.66
C ALA A 47 15.14 -12.52 -8.86
N LYS A 48 16.35 -13.07 -8.71
CA LYS A 48 16.61 -14.36 -8.02
C LYS A 48 17.72 -14.25 -6.98
N ASP A 49 18.66 -13.34 -7.17
CA ASP A 49 19.85 -13.20 -6.32
C ASP A 49 19.69 -12.05 -5.33
N SER A 50 20.32 -12.19 -4.18
CA SER A 50 20.45 -11.14 -3.17
C SER A 50 21.94 -10.83 -2.96
N PRO A 51 22.55 -9.98 -3.82
CA PRO A 51 23.99 -9.77 -3.85
C PRO A 51 24.53 -9.10 -2.57
N LEU A 52 23.66 -8.42 -1.82
CA LEU A 52 24.02 -7.76 -0.56
C LEU A 52 23.78 -8.64 0.68
N SER A 53 23.56 -9.96 0.48
CA SER A 53 23.29 -10.88 1.59
C SER A 53 24.58 -11.29 2.31
N THR A 54 24.53 -11.24 3.63
CA THR A 54 25.56 -11.71 4.54
C THR A 54 24.97 -12.69 5.56
N LYS A 55 25.81 -13.20 6.49
CA LYS A 55 25.36 -14.10 7.56
C LYS A 55 24.30 -13.46 8.49
N TYR A 56 24.33 -12.14 8.69
CA TYR A 56 23.52 -11.43 9.68
C TYR A 56 22.63 -10.34 9.11
N PHE A 57 22.82 -10.03 7.83
CA PHE A 57 22.14 -8.93 7.18
C PHE A 57 21.93 -9.24 5.71
N THR A 58 20.70 -9.11 5.25
CA THR A 58 20.34 -9.12 3.82
C THR A 58 20.05 -7.69 3.42
N GLY A 59 21.04 -7.06 2.78
CA GLY A 59 20.93 -5.68 2.33
C GLY A 59 19.97 -5.52 1.18
N GLU A 60 19.37 -4.33 1.09
CA GLU A 60 18.48 -3.96 0.00
C GLU A 60 18.75 -2.50 -0.40
N PHE A 61 18.85 -2.26 -1.70
CA PHE A 61 18.91 -0.92 -2.30
C PHE A 61 17.81 -0.79 -3.34
N ARG A 62 17.07 0.31 -3.28
CA ARG A 62 15.99 0.63 -4.23
C ARG A 62 16.16 2.03 -4.77
N ALA A 63 16.02 2.20 -6.07
CA ALA A 63 15.90 3.51 -6.70
C ALA A 63 14.74 3.49 -7.71
N ASP A 64 13.84 4.44 -7.56
CA ASP A 64 12.73 4.74 -8.47
C ASP A 64 12.89 6.18 -8.94
N VAL A 65 13.28 6.35 -10.20
CA VAL A 65 13.44 7.65 -10.83
C VAL A 65 12.52 7.70 -12.04
N ALA A 66 11.64 8.68 -12.10
CA ALA A 66 10.65 8.78 -13.16
C ALA A 66 10.52 10.20 -13.73
N TYR A 67 10.29 10.26 -15.04
CA TYR A 67 9.69 11.38 -15.71
C TYR A 67 8.22 11.07 -15.95
N ILE A 68 7.35 11.96 -15.48
CA ILE A 68 5.89 11.81 -15.62
C ILE A 68 5.39 12.96 -16.46
N TYR A 69 4.58 12.67 -17.47
CA TYR A 69 3.93 13.66 -18.31
C TYR A 69 2.41 13.55 -18.17
N ASP A 70 1.80 14.56 -17.55
CA ASP A 70 0.35 14.73 -17.51
C ASP A 70 -0.10 15.59 -18.70
N PHE A 71 -1.02 15.07 -19.50
CA PHE A 71 -1.56 15.76 -20.67
C PHE A 71 -2.47 16.93 -20.31
N ASN A 72 -2.95 17.04 -19.07
CA ASN A 72 -3.63 18.23 -18.55
C ASN A 72 -2.65 19.41 -18.36
N ARG A 73 -1.36 19.14 -18.22
CA ARG A 73 -0.26 20.15 -18.10
C ARG A 73 -0.55 21.21 -17.04
N PRO A 74 -0.77 20.84 -15.77
CA PRO A 74 -0.98 21.79 -14.70
C PRO A 74 0.24 22.71 -14.56
N VAL A 75 -0.03 24.03 -14.48
CA VAL A 75 1.03 25.06 -14.42
C VAL A 75 1.89 24.98 -13.16
N ASP A 76 1.37 24.37 -12.10
CA ASP A 76 2.04 24.14 -10.83
C ASP A 76 2.70 22.75 -10.74
N HIS A 77 2.69 21.98 -11.83
CA HIS A 77 3.23 20.62 -11.93
C HIS A 77 2.62 19.61 -10.93
N THR A 78 1.48 19.89 -10.33
CA THR A 78 0.87 19.02 -9.31
C THR A 78 0.07 17.89 -9.93
N LEU A 79 0.36 16.65 -9.52
CA LEU A 79 -0.47 15.47 -9.77
C LEU A 79 -1.39 15.19 -8.59
N VAL A 80 -2.56 14.64 -8.88
CA VAL A 80 -3.60 14.34 -7.89
C VAL A 80 -3.95 12.84 -7.92
N GLY A 81 -4.41 12.31 -6.79
CA GLY A 81 -4.95 10.95 -6.71
C GLY A 81 -3.92 9.83 -6.78
N SER A 82 -2.71 10.10 -6.32
CA SER A 82 -1.64 9.12 -6.17
C SER A 82 -0.83 9.45 -4.92
N SER A 83 -0.34 8.44 -4.24
CA SER A 83 0.65 8.55 -3.16
C SER A 83 2.07 8.27 -3.66
N GLU A 84 2.23 7.84 -4.91
CA GLU A 84 3.52 7.49 -5.53
C GLU A 84 3.95 8.49 -6.61
N SER A 85 3.04 9.34 -7.09
CA SER A 85 3.30 10.28 -8.18
C SER A 85 2.72 11.65 -7.84
N GLY A 86 3.56 12.63 -7.52
CA GLY A 86 3.12 13.96 -7.05
C GLY A 86 3.40 15.11 -7.99
N ARG A 87 4.33 14.93 -8.95
CA ARG A 87 4.76 16.02 -9.84
C ARG A 87 4.89 15.52 -11.28
N THR A 88 4.63 16.44 -12.24
CA THR A 88 4.65 16.16 -13.68
C THR A 88 5.60 17.08 -14.42
N GLN A 89 5.98 16.70 -15.66
CA GLN A 89 6.81 17.47 -16.60
C GLN A 89 8.24 17.73 -16.10
N GLU A 90 8.72 16.89 -15.19
CA GLU A 90 10.08 16.95 -14.64
C GLU A 90 10.55 15.56 -14.23
N VAL A 91 11.86 15.37 -14.15
CA VAL A 91 12.43 14.14 -13.61
C VAL A 91 12.46 14.25 -12.09
N GLN A 92 11.92 13.22 -11.41
CA GLN A 92 11.92 13.16 -9.95
C GLN A 92 12.46 11.82 -9.45
N VAL A 93 13.19 11.86 -8.34
CA VAL A 93 13.41 10.69 -7.51
C VAL A 93 12.12 10.45 -6.75
N GLN A 94 11.37 9.44 -7.14
CA GLN A 94 10.14 9.06 -6.45
C GLN A 94 10.47 8.39 -5.13
N GLN A 95 11.39 7.42 -5.17
CA GLN A 95 11.84 6.71 -3.99
C GLN A 95 13.32 6.34 -4.13
N LEU A 96 14.12 6.63 -3.10
CA LEU A 96 15.44 6.07 -2.90
C LEU A 96 15.47 5.42 -1.52
N GLY A 97 15.67 4.11 -1.47
CA GLY A 97 15.71 3.33 -0.25
C GLY A 97 17.00 2.56 -0.10
N ILE A 98 17.53 2.55 1.10
CA ILE A 98 18.66 1.71 1.51
C ILE A 98 18.34 1.13 2.89
N GLY A 99 18.68 -0.14 3.08
CA GLY A 99 18.42 -0.84 4.32
C GLY A 99 18.49 -2.34 4.14
N GLY A 100 17.59 -3.08 4.79
CA GLY A 100 17.52 -4.53 4.66
C GLY A 100 17.03 -5.22 5.93
N ASP A 101 17.13 -6.53 5.91
CA ASP A 101 16.72 -7.43 6.98
C ASP A 101 17.91 -7.84 7.86
N PHE A 102 17.77 -7.65 9.16
CA PHE A 102 18.72 -8.12 10.18
C PHE A 102 18.21 -9.43 10.78
N HIS A 103 19.11 -10.39 10.96
CA HIS A 103 18.79 -11.68 11.57
C HIS A 103 19.98 -12.24 12.33
N TYR A 104 19.74 -12.64 13.56
CA TYR A 104 20.69 -13.34 14.40
C TYR A 104 19.95 -14.28 15.34
N GLU A 105 20.17 -15.59 15.21
CA GLU A 105 19.41 -16.62 15.93
C GLU A 105 17.90 -16.41 15.76
N HIS A 106 17.21 -16.07 16.80
CA HIS A 106 15.77 -15.79 16.82
C HIS A 106 15.42 -14.32 16.68
N VAL A 107 16.41 -13.43 16.81
CA VAL A 107 16.20 -11.99 16.69
C VAL A 107 16.14 -11.60 15.21
N ARG A 108 15.15 -10.81 14.87
CA ARG A 108 14.95 -10.28 13.53
C ARG A 108 14.60 -8.81 13.55
N GLY A 109 14.86 -8.13 12.47
CA GLY A 109 14.48 -6.73 12.31
C GLY A 109 14.59 -6.33 10.86
N ARG A 110 13.97 -5.22 10.52
CA ARG A 110 14.08 -4.59 9.22
C ARG A 110 14.17 -3.08 9.38
N LEU A 111 15.05 -2.49 8.61
CA LEU A 111 15.13 -1.05 8.44
C LEU A 111 15.19 -0.76 6.94
N MET A 112 14.27 0.07 6.45
CA MET A 112 14.31 0.61 5.09
C MET A 112 14.07 2.11 5.13
N THR A 113 14.94 2.84 4.50
CA THR A 113 14.74 4.29 4.30
C THR A 113 13.86 4.57 3.09
N GLN A 114 13.30 5.79 3.05
CA GLN A 114 12.63 6.33 1.87
C GLN A 114 12.97 7.81 1.70
N PHE A 115 13.80 8.10 0.73
CA PHE A 115 14.06 9.48 0.29
C PHE A 115 13.31 9.75 -1.01
N GLY A 116 13.16 11.03 -1.38
CA GLY A 116 12.43 11.44 -2.57
C GLY A 116 10.97 11.80 -2.30
N MET A 117 10.13 11.77 -3.35
CA MET A 117 8.73 12.21 -3.27
C MET A 117 7.91 11.42 -2.25
N TYR A 118 8.17 10.14 -2.09
CA TYR A 118 7.48 9.27 -1.12
C TYR A 118 7.59 9.78 0.31
N SER A 119 8.73 10.37 0.70
CA SER A 119 8.93 10.91 2.05
C SER A 119 8.05 12.12 2.38
N THR A 120 7.36 12.67 1.39
CA THR A 120 6.42 13.79 1.57
C THR A 120 4.99 13.38 1.28
N MET A 121 4.76 12.64 0.19
CA MET A 121 3.42 12.33 -0.28
C MET A 121 2.70 11.32 0.61
N THR A 122 3.40 10.29 1.08
CA THR A 122 2.80 9.23 1.90
C THR A 122 2.57 9.68 3.35
N PRO A 123 3.53 10.31 4.05
CA PRO A 123 3.31 10.84 5.40
C PRO A 123 2.24 11.93 5.47
N ARG A 124 1.97 12.64 4.38
CA ARG A 124 0.87 13.62 4.28
C ARG A 124 -0.49 13.00 4.67
N SER A 125 -0.66 11.69 4.49
CA SER A 125 -1.88 10.97 4.86
C SER A 125 -1.87 10.43 6.29
N ASP A 126 -0.84 10.73 7.10
CA ASP A 126 -0.79 10.38 8.52
C ASP A 126 -1.88 11.11 9.31
N ALA A 127 -2.64 10.39 10.11
CA ALA A 127 -3.70 10.94 10.95
C ALA A 127 -3.24 11.31 12.37
N SER A 128 -2.01 10.98 12.78
CA SER A 128 -1.48 11.20 14.12
C SER A 128 -1.46 12.67 14.58
N PRO A 129 -1.31 13.69 13.70
CA PRO A 129 -1.39 15.10 14.11
C PRO A 129 -2.73 15.52 14.70
N ALA A 130 -3.78 14.70 14.57
CA ALA A 130 -5.06 14.97 15.23
C ALA A 130 -5.01 14.85 16.76
N ARG A 131 -3.95 14.26 17.32
CA ARG A 131 -3.80 14.05 18.77
C ARG A 131 -2.33 14.14 19.22
N GLY A 132 -2.09 14.92 20.26
CA GLY A 132 -0.75 15.10 20.83
C GLY A 132 0.01 16.26 20.18
N GLN A 133 1.22 16.54 20.69
CA GLN A 133 2.04 17.70 20.30
C GLN A 133 3.22 17.35 19.40
N TRP A 134 3.59 16.08 19.34
CA TRP A 134 4.72 15.64 18.53
C TRP A 134 4.30 15.33 17.12
N ASN A 135 4.97 15.92 16.14
CA ASN A 135 4.76 15.61 14.73
C ASN A 135 5.47 14.31 14.36
N LEU A 136 4.74 13.20 14.39
CA LEU A 136 5.29 11.89 14.09
C LEU A 136 5.62 11.71 12.61
N SER A 137 4.92 12.39 11.71
CA SER A 137 5.26 12.36 10.30
C SER A 137 6.63 12.98 10.02
N ASP A 138 7.03 14.03 10.74
CA ASP A 138 8.39 14.59 10.63
C ASP A 138 9.44 13.65 11.21
N ALA A 139 9.11 12.91 12.27
CA ALA A 139 10.02 11.95 12.87
C ALA A 139 10.29 10.72 11.97
N TYR A 140 9.27 10.26 11.22
CA TYR A 140 9.32 8.97 10.52
C TYR A 140 9.25 9.07 8.99
N ARG A 141 9.13 10.26 8.41
CA ARG A 141 8.95 10.45 6.96
C ARG A 141 10.00 9.78 6.08
N TYR A 142 11.21 9.56 6.60
CA TYR A 142 12.32 8.94 5.87
C TYR A 142 12.45 7.43 6.13
N LEU A 143 11.48 6.83 6.83
CA LEU A 143 11.42 5.39 7.11
C LEU A 143 10.20 4.78 6.44
N SER A 144 10.41 3.88 5.51
CA SER A 144 9.32 3.08 4.96
C SER A 144 9.02 1.88 5.85
N GLU A 145 10.06 1.24 6.40
CA GLU A 145 9.94 0.12 7.32
C GLU A 145 10.97 0.27 8.44
N ALA A 146 10.56 0.06 9.69
CA ALA A 146 11.43 0.08 10.85
C ALA A 146 10.82 -0.76 11.96
N TYR A 147 11.20 -2.04 12.07
CA TYR A 147 10.69 -2.92 13.11
C TYR A 147 11.74 -3.87 13.63
N GLY A 148 11.54 -4.31 14.86
CA GLY A 148 12.28 -5.40 15.49
C GLY A 148 11.32 -6.49 15.92
N GLY A 149 11.82 -7.72 16.03
CA GLY A 149 10.98 -8.85 16.34
C GLY A 149 11.74 -10.10 16.74
N TYR A 150 10.96 -11.13 17.04
CA TYR A 150 11.45 -12.42 17.48
C TYR A 150 10.75 -13.56 16.72
N HIS A 151 11.54 -14.60 16.40
CA HIS A 151 11.10 -15.80 15.71
C HIS A 151 11.08 -17.00 16.64
N TRP A 152 10.03 -17.81 16.55
CA TRP A 152 9.94 -19.12 17.19
C TRP A 152 9.81 -20.22 16.14
N ASP A 153 10.60 -21.29 16.30
CA ASP A 153 10.58 -22.49 15.45
C ASP A 153 9.36 -23.40 15.81
N HIS A 154 8.15 -22.83 15.77
CA HIS A 154 6.92 -23.58 15.98
C HIS A 154 6.14 -23.73 14.67
N GLY A 155 5.77 -24.99 14.33
CA GLY A 155 5.16 -25.26 13.02
C GLY A 155 6.14 -25.02 11.87
N TYR A 156 5.82 -24.07 11.00
CA TYR A 156 6.70 -23.54 9.95
C TYR A 156 7.21 -22.12 10.31
N GLY A 157 7.06 -21.73 11.54
CA GLY A 157 7.52 -20.46 12.11
C GLY A 157 6.39 -19.60 12.68
N VAL A 158 6.74 -18.86 13.75
CA VAL A 158 5.91 -17.80 14.33
C VAL A 158 6.80 -16.58 14.53
N ASN A 159 6.38 -15.42 14.06
CA ASN A 159 7.07 -14.16 14.25
C ASN A 159 6.19 -13.19 15.03
N VAL A 160 6.79 -12.43 15.94
CA VAL A 160 6.17 -11.27 16.58
C VAL A 160 7.10 -10.09 16.33
N ASP A 161 6.60 -9.09 15.63
CA ASP A 161 7.34 -7.91 15.23
C ASP A 161 6.61 -6.65 15.71
N ALA A 162 7.34 -5.60 16.07
CA ALA A 162 6.80 -4.32 16.49
C ALA A 162 7.53 -3.15 15.83
N GLY A 163 6.79 -2.17 15.34
CA GLY A 163 7.34 -0.98 14.67
C GLY A 163 6.51 -0.52 13.48
N ILE A 164 7.20 0.02 12.46
CA ILE A 164 6.62 0.55 11.23
C ILE A 164 6.76 -0.48 10.13
N PHE A 165 5.65 -0.75 9.43
CA PHE A 165 5.54 -1.75 8.37
C PHE A 165 4.91 -1.15 7.13
N MET A 166 5.25 -1.69 5.95
CA MET A 166 4.40 -1.52 4.78
C MET A 166 3.04 -2.19 5.02
N SER A 167 2.03 -1.66 4.34
CA SER A 167 0.66 -2.16 4.48
C SER A 167 0.57 -3.64 4.14
N TYR A 168 -0.27 -4.35 4.91
CA TYR A 168 -0.73 -5.69 4.58
C TYR A 168 -2.02 -5.67 3.75
N VAL A 169 -2.72 -4.54 3.67
CA VAL A 169 -3.95 -4.36 2.90
C VAL A 169 -3.60 -3.96 1.48
N GLY A 170 -4.19 -4.64 0.52
CA GLY A 170 -3.96 -4.38 -0.90
C GLY A 170 -3.03 -5.39 -1.58
N LEU A 171 -3.21 -5.55 -2.89
CA LEU A 171 -2.38 -6.43 -3.71
C LEU A 171 -1.07 -5.76 -4.12
N PHE A 172 -1.09 -4.47 -4.46
CA PHE A 172 0.10 -3.75 -4.87
C PHE A 172 1.00 -3.40 -3.70
N SER A 173 2.28 -3.62 -3.92
CA SER A 173 3.34 -3.16 -3.02
C SER A 173 3.43 -1.63 -3.05
N TYR A 174 3.82 -1.04 -1.94
CA TYR A 174 4.23 0.35 -1.85
C TYR A 174 5.36 0.71 -2.81
N TYR A 175 6.22 -0.24 -3.12
CA TYR A 175 7.37 -0.07 -4.00
C TYR A 175 7.00 -0.40 -5.45
N ASN A 176 7.05 0.59 -6.35
CA ASN A 176 6.67 0.42 -7.76
C ASN A 176 7.48 -0.66 -8.50
N ALA A 177 8.73 -0.88 -8.10
CA ALA A 177 9.57 -1.94 -8.65
C ALA A 177 9.01 -3.36 -8.45
N ASP A 178 8.15 -3.55 -7.44
CA ASP A 178 7.53 -4.82 -7.13
C ASP A 178 6.17 -5.03 -7.82
N ASN A 179 5.64 -4.02 -8.52
CA ASN A 179 4.32 -4.04 -9.11
C ASN A 179 4.34 -4.30 -10.62
N TRP A 180 3.25 -4.83 -11.16
CA TRP A 180 3.06 -5.05 -12.60
C TRP A 180 2.77 -3.77 -13.38
N ALA A 181 2.32 -2.70 -12.73
CA ALA A 181 2.10 -1.37 -13.27
C ALA A 181 2.85 -0.33 -12.42
N TYR A 182 3.07 0.87 -12.97
CA TYR A 182 3.71 1.97 -12.24
C TYR A 182 2.69 2.70 -11.37
N GLN A 183 1.61 3.18 -12.01
CA GLN A 183 0.53 3.84 -11.27
C GLN A 183 -0.47 2.78 -10.79
N PRO A 184 -0.62 2.58 -9.48
CA PRO A 184 -1.68 1.74 -8.96
C PRO A 184 -3.06 2.23 -9.39
N SER A 185 -4.01 1.30 -9.57
CA SER A 185 -5.42 1.64 -9.75
C SER A 185 -5.96 2.44 -8.57
N TYR A 186 -7.07 3.15 -8.76
CA TYR A 186 -7.81 3.80 -7.68
C TYR A 186 -8.11 2.87 -6.51
N VAL A 187 -8.40 1.59 -6.78
CA VAL A 187 -8.63 0.58 -5.75
C VAL A 187 -7.44 0.54 -4.81
N SER A 188 -6.23 0.39 -5.35
CA SER A 188 -5.00 0.31 -4.58
C SER A 188 -4.58 1.67 -4.00
N SER A 189 -4.75 2.78 -4.72
CA SER A 189 -4.40 4.12 -4.23
C SER A 189 -5.24 4.59 -3.04
N ASN A 190 -6.41 3.99 -2.81
CA ASN A 190 -7.29 4.29 -1.68
C ASN A 190 -7.18 3.25 -0.53
N THR A 191 -6.19 2.35 -0.58
CA THR A 191 -5.79 1.50 0.55
C THR A 191 -4.61 2.15 1.32
N PRO A 192 -4.32 1.73 2.56
CA PRO A 192 -3.22 2.30 3.32
C PRO A 192 -1.87 1.80 2.79
N TRP A 193 -0.81 2.59 2.98
CA TRP A 193 0.53 2.24 2.54
C TRP A 193 1.47 1.83 3.67
N PHE A 194 1.16 2.25 4.91
CA PHE A 194 1.96 1.87 6.07
C PHE A 194 1.10 1.69 7.32
N PHE A 195 1.63 0.95 8.28
CA PHE A 195 1.10 0.80 9.62
C PHE A 195 2.20 0.92 10.68
N ASN A 196 1.84 1.38 11.87
CA ASN A 196 2.70 1.33 13.05
C ASN A 196 1.98 0.55 14.16
N GLY A 197 2.64 -0.46 14.73
CA GLY A 197 2.04 -1.31 15.74
C GLY A 197 2.76 -2.64 15.93
N VAL A 198 1.99 -3.69 16.20
CA VAL A 198 2.46 -5.06 16.42
C VAL A 198 1.85 -5.99 15.37
N ARG A 199 2.69 -6.84 14.79
CA ARG A 199 2.33 -7.90 13.86
C ARG A 199 2.68 -9.27 14.44
N ILE A 200 1.76 -10.21 14.37
CA ILE A 200 1.99 -11.62 14.66
C ILE A 200 1.81 -12.38 13.35
N GLN A 201 2.84 -13.07 12.88
CA GLN A 201 2.79 -13.93 11.69
C GLN A 201 2.90 -15.38 12.12
N THR A 202 2.04 -16.23 11.60
CA THR A 202 2.11 -17.67 11.79
C THR A 202 2.10 -18.39 10.45
N PHE A 203 2.84 -19.46 10.36
CA PHE A 203 2.89 -20.32 9.18
C PHE A 203 2.41 -21.72 9.55
N PRO A 204 1.08 -21.98 9.46
CA PRO A 204 0.53 -23.31 9.78
C PRO A 204 1.05 -24.40 8.86
N THR A 205 1.31 -24.05 7.59
CA THR A 205 1.92 -24.92 6.59
C THR A 205 2.98 -24.14 5.79
N ASP A 206 3.74 -24.82 4.94
CA ASP A 206 4.65 -24.20 3.96
C ASP A 206 3.93 -23.39 2.87
N LYS A 207 2.59 -23.47 2.81
CA LYS A 207 1.73 -22.85 1.78
C LYS A 207 0.77 -21.79 2.32
N LEU A 208 0.67 -21.66 3.65
CA LEU A 208 -0.27 -20.74 4.30
C LEU A 208 0.44 -19.87 5.32
N LYS A 209 0.27 -18.55 5.18
CA LYS A 209 0.64 -17.53 6.17
C LYS A 209 -0.63 -16.87 6.70
N LEU A 210 -0.72 -16.71 8.02
CA LEU A 210 -1.73 -15.93 8.70
C LEU A 210 -1.05 -14.81 9.47
N GLU A 211 -1.64 -13.62 9.43
CA GLU A 211 -1.17 -12.47 10.20
C GLU A 211 -2.28 -11.87 11.03
N TYR A 212 -1.92 -11.41 12.22
CA TYR A 212 -2.78 -10.65 13.13
C TYR A 212 -2.06 -9.36 13.49
N TRP A 213 -2.81 -8.26 13.49
CA TRP A 213 -2.27 -6.93 13.66
C TRP A 213 -3.01 -6.17 14.75
N ILE A 214 -2.24 -5.48 15.60
CA ILE A 214 -2.72 -4.47 16.55
C ILE A 214 -1.95 -3.21 16.22
N ILE A 215 -2.63 -2.20 15.67
CA ILE A 215 -1.99 -1.05 15.06
C ILE A 215 -2.58 0.26 15.58
N ASN A 216 -1.81 1.33 15.46
CA ASN A 216 -2.19 2.65 15.97
C ASN A 216 -3.40 3.26 15.26
N GLY A 217 -3.64 2.87 14.02
CA GLY A 217 -4.77 3.32 13.19
C GLY A 217 -4.47 3.11 11.70
N TRP A 218 -5.46 3.41 10.87
CA TRP A 218 -5.34 3.32 9.43
C TRP A 218 -4.38 4.38 8.90
N GLN A 219 -3.25 3.94 8.34
CA GLN A 219 -2.19 4.80 7.81
C GLN A 219 -1.78 5.91 8.80
N SER A 220 -1.45 5.53 10.03
CA SER A 220 -1.09 6.46 11.09
C SER A 220 0.12 5.98 11.88
N TYR A 221 1.07 6.88 12.11
CA TYR A 221 2.21 6.62 12.97
C TYR A 221 1.83 6.56 14.46
N GLY A 222 0.83 7.31 14.88
CA GLY A 222 0.37 7.37 16.26
C GLY A 222 -1.11 7.07 16.42
N MET A 223 -1.52 6.72 17.62
CA MET A 223 -2.93 6.62 17.98
C MET A 223 -3.54 8.03 18.09
N PHE A 224 -4.62 8.26 17.36
CA PHE A 224 -5.37 9.52 17.41
C PHE A 224 -6.78 9.36 17.99
N ASN A 225 -7.25 8.13 18.18
CA ASN A 225 -8.44 7.77 18.94
C ASN A 225 -8.07 6.81 20.07
N GLU A 226 -9.06 6.42 20.89
CA GLU A 226 -8.80 5.64 22.11
C GLU A 226 -8.63 4.14 21.86
N THR A 227 -9.06 3.64 20.69
CA THR A 227 -9.06 2.22 20.36
C THR A 227 -8.04 1.95 19.25
N PRO A 228 -7.14 0.98 19.41
CA PRO A 228 -6.26 0.56 18.32
C PRO A 228 -7.03 -0.07 17.18
N GLY A 229 -6.46 -0.02 15.98
CA GLY A 229 -6.94 -0.79 14.84
C GLY A 229 -6.57 -2.26 14.97
N LEU A 230 -7.44 -3.13 14.49
CA LEU A 230 -7.22 -4.57 14.42
C LEU A 230 -7.19 -5.02 12.95
N GLY A 231 -6.24 -5.86 12.62
CA GLY A 231 -6.09 -6.37 11.27
C GLY A 231 -5.83 -7.86 11.20
N MET A 232 -6.15 -8.43 10.04
CA MET A 232 -5.82 -9.80 9.71
C MET A 232 -5.46 -9.95 8.24
N GLN A 233 -4.58 -10.92 7.95
CA GLN A 233 -4.26 -11.34 6.58
C GLN A 233 -4.16 -12.85 6.52
N ALA A 234 -4.65 -13.43 5.42
CA ALA A 234 -4.38 -14.79 5.01
C ALA A 234 -3.76 -14.78 3.60
N LEU A 235 -2.55 -15.32 3.48
CA LEU A 235 -1.89 -15.56 2.19
C LEU A 235 -1.77 -17.08 1.98
N TRP A 236 -2.43 -17.57 0.94
CA TRP A 236 -2.40 -18.99 0.58
C TRP A 236 -1.88 -19.19 -0.83
N ARG A 237 -0.83 -20.00 -0.96
CA ARG A 237 -0.23 -20.40 -2.24
C ARG A 237 -0.29 -21.91 -2.36
N PRO A 238 -1.38 -22.48 -2.90
CA PRO A 238 -1.55 -23.94 -2.97
C PRO A 238 -0.54 -24.64 -3.88
N ASN A 239 -0.04 -23.93 -4.91
CA ASN A 239 0.95 -24.40 -5.87
C ASN A 239 1.71 -23.19 -6.47
N GLY A 240 2.68 -23.44 -7.35
CA GLY A 240 3.52 -22.38 -7.96
C GLY A 240 2.82 -21.46 -8.95
N SER A 241 1.53 -21.68 -9.23
CA SER A 241 0.77 -20.91 -10.20
C SER A 241 -0.41 -20.13 -9.64
N VAL A 242 -0.71 -20.28 -8.33
CA VAL A 242 -1.85 -19.62 -7.68
C VAL A 242 -1.41 -18.94 -6.40
N SER A 243 -1.82 -17.68 -6.20
CA SER A 243 -1.67 -16.93 -4.96
C SER A 243 -3.01 -16.30 -4.61
N LEU A 244 -3.51 -16.55 -3.40
CA LEU A 244 -4.72 -15.97 -2.85
C LEU A 244 -4.35 -15.14 -1.63
N LEU A 245 -4.88 -13.93 -1.58
CA LEU A 245 -4.67 -12.98 -0.50
C LEU A 245 -6.03 -12.50 0.00
N SER A 246 -6.23 -12.51 1.32
CA SER A 246 -7.43 -11.96 1.96
C SER A 246 -7.01 -11.12 3.16
N ASN A 247 -7.46 -9.88 3.20
CA ASN A 247 -7.15 -8.91 4.22
C ASN A 247 -8.41 -8.41 4.88
N GLY A 248 -8.36 -8.14 6.17
CA GLY A 248 -9.43 -7.51 6.93
C GLY A 248 -8.90 -6.45 7.87
N TYR A 249 -9.69 -5.40 8.08
CA TYR A 249 -9.39 -4.32 9.02
C TYR A 249 -10.65 -3.92 9.77
N TRP A 250 -10.48 -3.55 11.04
CA TRP A 250 -11.49 -2.94 11.88
C TRP A 250 -10.85 -1.88 12.77
N GLY A 251 -11.43 -0.68 12.85
CA GLY A 251 -10.90 0.40 13.69
C GLY A 251 -11.80 1.61 13.78
N TYR A 252 -11.37 2.58 14.56
CA TYR A 252 -12.03 3.88 14.74
C TYR A 252 -11.08 4.99 14.30
N ASP A 253 -11.08 5.31 13.00
CA ASP A 253 -9.99 6.04 12.35
C ASP A 253 -10.34 7.43 11.85
N THR A 254 -11.45 7.98 12.25
CA THR A 254 -11.76 9.38 11.93
C THR A 254 -11.24 10.28 13.05
N PRO A 255 -10.32 11.21 12.76
CA PRO A 255 -9.81 12.15 13.76
C PRO A 255 -10.94 12.93 14.43
N ALA A 256 -10.89 13.03 15.76
CA ALA A 256 -11.88 13.69 16.61
C ALA A 256 -13.32 13.11 16.54
N VAL A 257 -13.53 11.93 15.93
CA VAL A 257 -14.82 11.25 15.86
C VAL A 257 -14.66 9.80 16.34
N PRO A 258 -14.43 9.55 17.64
CA PRO A 258 -14.13 8.21 18.17
C PRO A 258 -15.27 7.20 18.06
N SER A 259 -16.48 7.64 17.73
CA SER A 259 -17.65 6.79 17.48
C SER A 259 -17.78 6.30 16.04
N ARG A 260 -16.91 6.75 15.10
CA ARG A 260 -16.94 6.32 13.70
C ARG A 260 -16.09 5.08 13.51
N MET A 261 -16.77 3.96 13.37
CA MET A 261 -16.15 2.66 13.12
C MET A 261 -15.91 2.48 11.62
N ARG A 262 -14.76 1.93 11.27
CA ARG A 262 -14.38 1.48 9.91
C ARG A 262 -14.25 -0.03 9.88
N VAL A 263 -14.78 -0.63 8.82
CA VAL A 263 -14.53 -2.02 8.42
C VAL A 263 -14.06 -2.03 6.98
N HIS A 264 -13.03 -2.81 6.69
CA HIS A 264 -12.46 -2.92 5.35
C HIS A 264 -12.00 -4.35 5.05
N SER A 265 -12.18 -4.81 3.81
CA SER A 265 -11.74 -6.13 3.34
C SER A 265 -11.25 -6.03 1.90
N ASP A 266 -9.98 -6.39 1.67
CA ASP A 266 -9.34 -6.48 0.35
C ASP A 266 -9.00 -7.94 0.06
N ASN A 267 -9.44 -8.45 -1.10
CA ASN A 267 -9.29 -9.87 -1.45
C ASN A 267 -8.79 -9.99 -2.88
N SER A 268 -7.74 -10.78 -3.07
CA SER A 268 -7.07 -10.89 -4.36
C SER A 268 -6.76 -12.33 -4.73
N ILE A 269 -6.85 -12.61 -6.02
CA ILE A 269 -6.35 -13.84 -6.65
C ILE A 269 -5.37 -13.48 -7.75
N GLN A 270 -4.26 -14.21 -7.81
CA GLN A 270 -3.31 -14.16 -8.91
C GLN A 270 -3.11 -15.58 -9.46
N VAL A 271 -3.15 -15.70 -10.79
CA VAL A 271 -3.03 -17.00 -11.49
C VAL A 271 -2.06 -16.89 -12.63
N LYS A 272 -0.99 -17.67 -12.59
CA LYS A 272 -0.09 -17.90 -13.74
C LYS A 272 -0.68 -19.02 -14.60
N TYR A 273 -1.24 -18.65 -15.74
CA TYR A 273 -1.95 -19.57 -16.65
C TYR A 273 -1.09 -20.08 -17.80
N HIS A 274 0.09 -19.47 -18.01
CA HIS A 274 1.07 -19.88 -19.02
C HIS A 274 2.49 -19.79 -18.43
N ASP A 275 3.31 -20.82 -18.67
CA ASP A 275 4.73 -20.88 -18.28
C ASP A 275 5.48 -21.82 -19.23
N ASP A 276 6.16 -21.24 -20.24
CA ASP A 276 6.95 -21.98 -21.22
C ASP A 276 8.18 -21.15 -21.64
N SER A 277 9.29 -21.37 -20.95
CA SER A 277 10.54 -20.63 -21.20
C SER A 277 11.20 -20.92 -22.54
N THR A 278 10.70 -21.89 -23.31
CA THR A 278 11.22 -22.24 -24.65
C THR A 278 10.62 -21.38 -25.74
N ARG A 279 9.48 -20.73 -25.48
CA ARG A 279 8.78 -19.87 -26.44
C ARG A 279 9.10 -18.40 -26.24
N SER A 280 8.79 -17.59 -27.25
CA SER A 280 8.90 -16.12 -27.15
C SER A 280 7.98 -15.58 -26.04
N LEU A 281 6.72 -16.01 -25.99
CA LEU A 281 5.83 -15.79 -24.84
C LEU A 281 6.22 -16.79 -23.75
N SER A 282 6.97 -16.30 -22.75
CA SER A 282 7.51 -17.14 -21.68
C SER A 282 6.55 -17.35 -20.54
N LYS A 283 5.76 -16.33 -20.20
CA LYS A 283 4.76 -16.42 -19.10
C LYS A 283 3.52 -15.60 -19.42
N GLY A 284 2.40 -15.98 -18.80
CA GLY A 284 1.17 -15.22 -18.77
C GLY A 284 0.51 -15.38 -17.41
N ALA A 285 0.13 -14.27 -16.78
CA ALA A 285 -0.55 -14.27 -15.50
C ALA A 285 -1.65 -13.21 -15.44
N PHE A 286 -2.63 -13.47 -14.59
CA PHE A 286 -3.78 -12.62 -14.35
C PHE A 286 -3.93 -12.36 -12.85
N SER A 287 -4.39 -11.16 -12.48
CA SER A 287 -4.80 -10.83 -11.12
C SER A 287 -6.18 -10.18 -11.11
N LEU A 288 -6.94 -10.46 -10.05
CA LEU A 288 -8.21 -9.81 -9.74
C LEU A 288 -8.22 -9.47 -8.26
N THR A 289 -8.59 -8.22 -7.94
CA THR A 289 -8.84 -7.75 -6.58
C THR A 289 -10.26 -7.26 -6.45
N VAL A 290 -10.88 -7.60 -5.33
CA VAL A 290 -12.18 -7.06 -4.88
C VAL A 290 -11.94 -6.43 -3.52
N ASP A 291 -12.28 -5.15 -3.41
CA ASP A 291 -12.04 -4.32 -2.25
C ASP A 291 -13.34 -3.71 -1.75
N LEU A 292 -13.61 -3.87 -0.45
CA LEU A 292 -14.87 -3.51 0.20
C LEU A 292 -14.58 -2.76 1.48
N GLY A 293 -15.25 -1.65 1.70
CA GLY A 293 -15.13 -0.95 2.96
C GLY A 293 -16.35 -0.12 3.30
N CYS A 294 -16.51 0.18 4.56
CA CYS A 294 -17.52 1.14 4.99
C CYS A 294 -17.21 1.75 6.36
N GLU A 295 -17.85 2.90 6.61
CA GLU A 295 -17.85 3.54 7.91
C GLU A 295 -19.28 3.69 8.44
N ASN A 296 -19.42 3.52 9.77
CA ASN A 296 -20.69 3.69 10.46
C ASN A 296 -20.49 4.40 11.80
N GLY A 297 -21.42 5.27 12.18
CA GLY A 297 -21.33 6.11 13.38
C GLY A 297 -20.74 7.48 13.10
N GLY A 298 -20.73 8.38 14.09
CA GLY A 298 -20.22 9.74 13.95
C GLY A 298 -20.83 10.55 12.80
N GLY A 299 -22.12 10.36 12.56
CA GLY A 299 -22.87 11.11 11.53
C GLY A 299 -22.88 10.48 10.14
N VAL A 300 -22.25 9.31 9.93
CA VAL A 300 -22.28 8.56 8.67
C VAL A 300 -22.84 7.15 8.83
N SER A 301 -23.22 6.53 7.72
CA SER A 301 -23.72 5.16 7.68
C SER A 301 -23.20 4.41 6.45
N CYS A 302 -22.91 3.13 6.60
CA CYS A 302 -22.55 2.23 5.50
C CYS A 302 -23.60 2.18 4.39
N ALA A 303 -24.88 2.37 4.76
CA ALA A 303 -26.00 2.45 3.85
C ALA A 303 -26.79 3.72 4.15
N SER A 304 -27.04 4.54 3.15
CA SER A 304 -27.83 5.76 3.25
C SER A 304 -28.49 6.06 1.91
N ASP A 305 -29.75 6.39 1.94
CA ASP A 305 -30.56 6.84 0.81
C ASP A 305 -30.77 8.37 0.80
N LYS A 306 -30.15 9.08 1.77
CA LYS A 306 -30.31 10.52 1.91
C LYS A 306 -29.50 11.26 0.84
N PRO A 307 -30.12 12.16 0.05
CA PRO A 307 -29.42 12.86 -1.04
C PRO A 307 -28.17 13.65 -0.60
N ASN A 308 -28.22 14.27 0.59
CA ASN A 308 -27.13 15.10 1.10
C ASN A 308 -26.18 14.35 2.05
N ALA A 309 -26.39 13.05 2.26
CA ALA A 309 -25.55 12.20 3.09
C ALA A 309 -25.46 10.81 2.46
N PRO A 310 -24.71 10.69 1.34
CA PRO A 310 -24.60 9.41 0.62
C PRO A 310 -23.96 8.34 1.51
N ALA A 311 -24.23 7.08 1.16
CA ALA A 311 -23.67 5.93 1.87
C ALA A 311 -22.15 6.00 1.96
N GLN A 312 -21.62 5.85 3.17
CA GLN A 312 -20.18 5.89 3.44
C GLN A 312 -19.61 4.49 3.23
N ASN A 313 -19.57 4.06 1.98
CA ASN A 313 -19.05 2.77 1.58
C ASN A 313 -18.18 2.86 0.35
N PHE A 314 -17.43 1.79 0.15
CA PHE A 314 -16.47 1.62 -0.94
C PHE A 314 -16.64 0.22 -1.51
N LEU A 315 -16.78 0.14 -2.82
CA LEU A 315 -16.70 -1.10 -3.58
C LEU A 315 -15.74 -0.87 -4.75
N GLY A 316 -14.68 -1.64 -4.78
CA GLY A 316 -13.65 -1.56 -5.80
C GLY A 316 -13.36 -2.90 -6.47
N PHE A 317 -13.07 -2.84 -7.76
CA PHE A 317 -12.55 -3.97 -8.54
C PHE A 317 -11.36 -3.49 -9.34
N MET A 318 -10.26 -4.25 -9.34
CA MET A 318 -9.17 -4.06 -10.27
C MET A 318 -8.70 -5.39 -10.85
N ALA A 319 -8.30 -5.37 -12.10
CA ALA A 319 -7.79 -6.55 -12.79
C ALA A 319 -6.59 -6.19 -13.66
N TYR A 320 -5.61 -7.08 -13.70
CA TYR A 320 -4.40 -6.94 -14.50
C TYR A 320 -4.07 -8.26 -15.18
N ASN A 321 -3.64 -8.16 -16.45
CA ASN A 321 -3.06 -9.27 -17.18
C ASN A 321 -1.64 -8.90 -17.60
N ARG A 322 -0.67 -9.76 -17.29
CA ARG A 322 0.74 -9.55 -17.63
C ARG A 322 1.28 -10.69 -18.45
N LEU A 323 1.94 -10.35 -19.54
CA LEU A 323 2.60 -11.26 -20.46
C LEU A 323 4.11 -10.99 -20.45
N TRP A 324 4.93 -12.02 -20.35
CA TRP A 324 6.38 -11.91 -20.41
C TRP A 324 6.91 -12.56 -21.68
N PHE A 325 7.93 -11.94 -22.26
CA PHE A 325 8.53 -12.35 -23.54
C PHE A 325 10.04 -12.46 -23.42
N ASN A 326 10.65 -13.24 -24.33
CA ASN A 326 12.09 -13.36 -24.47
C ASN A 326 12.81 -13.74 -23.17
N LYS A 327 12.35 -14.81 -22.51
CA LYS A 327 12.87 -15.27 -21.21
C LYS A 327 12.75 -14.16 -20.15
N ASP A 328 11.58 -13.54 -20.11
CA ASP A 328 11.20 -12.47 -19.18
C ASP A 328 12.00 -11.16 -19.31
N LYS A 329 12.72 -10.95 -20.42
CA LYS A 329 13.41 -9.67 -20.66
C LYS A 329 12.46 -8.53 -20.99
N LEU A 330 11.29 -8.85 -21.49
CA LEU A 330 10.24 -7.90 -21.83
C LEU A 330 8.94 -8.32 -21.16
N ALA A 331 8.14 -7.35 -20.74
CA ALA A 331 6.78 -7.63 -20.27
C ALA A 331 5.80 -6.55 -20.74
N LEU A 332 4.54 -6.99 -20.94
CA LEU A 332 3.41 -6.13 -21.27
C LEU A 332 2.31 -6.39 -20.26
N THR A 333 1.84 -5.32 -19.60
CA THR A 333 0.71 -5.40 -18.66
C THR A 333 -0.42 -4.51 -19.14
N LEU A 334 -1.63 -5.05 -19.15
CA LEU A 334 -2.86 -4.30 -19.36
C LEU A 334 -3.72 -4.48 -18.11
N GLY A 335 -4.23 -3.39 -17.55
CA GLY A 335 -5.07 -3.47 -16.37
C GLY A 335 -5.73 -2.15 -16.02
N GLY A 336 -6.37 -2.13 -14.87
CA GLY A 336 -7.07 -0.97 -14.33
C GLY A 336 -8.13 -1.38 -13.33
N GLY A 337 -8.97 -0.44 -12.93
CA GLY A 337 -10.00 -0.70 -11.95
C GLY A 337 -11.14 0.32 -11.98
N VAL A 338 -12.15 0.00 -11.18
CA VAL A 338 -13.32 0.85 -10.98
C VAL A 338 -13.66 0.88 -9.49
N ILE A 339 -14.05 2.05 -9.00
CA ILE A 339 -14.55 2.23 -7.64
C ILE A 339 -15.90 2.91 -7.63
N THR A 340 -16.75 2.43 -6.73
CA THR A 340 -17.97 3.10 -6.31
C THR A 340 -17.76 3.54 -4.87
N ASN A 341 -17.78 4.86 -4.64
CA ASN A 341 -17.46 5.46 -3.34
C ASN A 341 -18.33 6.70 -3.09
N PRO A 342 -19.66 6.52 -2.96
CA PRO A 342 -20.60 7.63 -2.95
C PRO A 342 -20.37 8.61 -1.80
N GLY A 343 -19.98 8.14 -0.63
CA GLY A 343 -19.71 8.95 0.56
C GLY A 343 -18.27 9.44 0.69
N ARG A 344 -17.42 9.18 -0.29
CA ARG A 344 -15.99 9.55 -0.27
C ARG A 344 -15.19 8.89 0.85
N TYR A 345 -15.52 7.64 1.14
CA TYR A 345 -14.78 6.81 2.07
C TYR A 345 -13.35 6.63 1.59
N LEU A 346 -12.36 6.96 2.42
CA LEU A 346 -10.92 6.83 2.15
C LEU A 346 -10.41 7.46 0.84
N VAL A 347 -11.13 8.36 0.21
CA VAL A 347 -10.65 9.02 -1.02
C VAL A 347 -9.41 9.85 -0.71
N LEU A 348 -8.34 9.61 -1.47
CA LEU A 348 -7.12 10.39 -1.37
C LEU A 348 -7.39 11.85 -1.77
N VAL A 349 -7.35 12.74 -0.79
CA VAL A 349 -7.71 14.15 -0.95
C VAL A 349 -6.74 14.88 -1.88
N PRO A 350 -7.20 15.69 -2.84
CA PRO A 350 -6.32 16.53 -3.65
C PRO A 350 -5.42 17.41 -2.79
N PRO A 351 -4.12 17.56 -3.14
CA PRO A 351 -3.17 18.38 -2.36
C PRO A 351 -3.33 19.87 -2.65
N ILE A 352 -4.46 20.45 -2.27
CA ILE A 352 -4.79 21.86 -2.50
C ILE A 352 -4.53 22.64 -1.21
N ASN A 353 -3.77 23.73 -1.31
CA ASN A 353 -3.44 24.62 -0.20
C ASN A 353 -2.90 23.88 1.03
N GLY A 354 -1.98 22.93 0.82
CA GLY A 354 -1.39 22.14 1.89
C GLY A 354 -2.33 21.14 2.57
N ALA A 355 -3.50 20.84 1.98
CA ALA A 355 -4.46 19.89 2.53
C ALA A 355 -3.83 18.53 2.83
N THR A 356 -4.18 17.96 3.97
CA THR A 356 -3.74 16.66 4.47
C THR A 356 -4.93 15.76 4.79
N ALA A 357 -4.68 14.53 5.22
CA ALA A 357 -5.73 13.61 5.66
C ALA A 357 -6.58 14.18 6.82
N THR A 358 -5.96 14.97 7.70
CA THR A 358 -6.65 15.55 8.86
C THR A 358 -7.38 16.85 8.55
N THR A 359 -6.89 17.64 7.60
CA THR A 359 -7.50 18.93 7.25
C THR A 359 -8.50 18.83 6.12
N GLY A 360 -8.32 17.87 5.20
CA GLY A 360 -9.14 17.76 3.99
C GLY A 360 -9.00 18.98 3.06
N THR A 361 -9.84 19.04 2.02
CA THR A 361 -9.96 20.21 1.14
C THR A 361 -11.42 20.54 0.85
N PRO A 362 -11.82 21.83 0.97
CA PRO A 362 -13.19 22.24 0.69
C PRO A 362 -13.54 22.29 -0.80
N TYR A 363 -12.55 22.13 -1.69
CA TYR A 363 -12.75 22.22 -3.14
C TYR A 363 -13.11 20.87 -3.77
N PHE A 364 -12.77 19.75 -3.11
CA PHE A 364 -13.08 18.43 -3.60
C PHE A 364 -14.50 18.03 -3.17
N THR A 365 -15.36 17.73 -4.16
CA THR A 365 -16.78 17.43 -3.94
C THR A 365 -17.44 18.46 -3.02
N ALA A 366 -17.28 19.75 -3.35
CA ALA A 366 -17.73 20.87 -2.52
C ALA A 366 -19.25 20.97 -2.39
N ASN A 367 -20.00 20.38 -3.32
CA ASN A 367 -21.46 20.38 -3.27
C ASN A 367 -21.94 19.23 -2.36
N PRO A 368 -22.88 19.50 -1.44
CA PRO A 368 -23.49 18.44 -0.65
C PRO A 368 -24.14 17.38 -1.54
N GLY A 369 -23.87 16.11 -1.24
CA GLY A 369 -24.45 14.98 -1.99
C GLY A 369 -23.72 14.57 -3.26
N ASP A 370 -22.71 15.30 -3.73
CA ASP A 370 -21.87 14.85 -4.82
C ASP A 370 -21.23 13.51 -4.49
N GLN A 371 -21.51 12.49 -5.32
CA GLN A 371 -21.02 11.14 -5.14
C GLN A 371 -19.71 10.94 -5.92
N TYR A 372 -18.74 10.27 -5.31
CA TYR A 372 -17.46 9.94 -5.95
C TYR A 372 -17.48 8.53 -6.52
N HIS A 373 -17.30 8.47 -7.84
CA HIS A 373 -17.07 7.23 -8.59
C HIS A 373 -15.90 7.47 -9.52
N ALA A 374 -15.04 6.47 -9.70
CA ALA A 374 -13.86 6.63 -10.53
C ALA A 374 -13.46 5.31 -11.20
N TRP A 375 -12.71 5.41 -12.30
CA TRP A 375 -12.12 4.27 -12.96
C TRP A 375 -10.80 4.65 -13.62
N ASP A 376 -9.97 3.68 -13.86
CA ASP A 376 -8.68 3.84 -14.52
C ASP A 376 -8.38 2.65 -15.44
N ALA A 377 -7.48 2.90 -16.41
CA ALA A 377 -6.90 1.87 -17.24
C ALA A 377 -5.44 2.19 -17.52
N SER A 378 -4.58 1.18 -17.55
CA SER A 378 -3.16 1.33 -17.80
C SER A 378 -2.65 0.30 -18.81
N LEU A 379 -1.66 0.73 -19.59
CA LEU A 379 -0.85 -0.13 -20.46
C LEU A 379 0.61 0.10 -20.11
N THR A 380 1.26 -0.93 -19.59
CA THR A 380 2.65 -0.88 -19.09
C THR A 380 3.53 -1.77 -19.93
N PHE A 381 4.66 -1.25 -20.38
CA PHE A 381 5.70 -1.98 -21.07
C PHE A 381 7.00 -1.92 -20.29
N ASP A 382 7.57 -3.08 -19.97
CA ASP A 382 8.82 -3.21 -19.21
C ASP A 382 9.92 -3.84 -20.06
N VAL A 383 11.12 -3.25 -19.95
CA VAL A 383 12.37 -3.82 -20.43
C VAL A 383 13.22 -4.14 -19.20
N MET A 384 13.51 -5.42 -19.00
CA MET A 384 14.25 -5.97 -17.87
C MET A 384 15.56 -6.59 -18.36
N PRO A 385 16.63 -5.79 -18.60
CA PRO A 385 17.89 -6.29 -19.17
C PRO A 385 18.58 -7.31 -18.24
N ASP A 386 18.44 -7.14 -16.95
CA ASP A 386 18.97 -7.99 -15.89
C ASP A 386 17.94 -8.20 -14.76
N GLN A 387 18.37 -8.81 -13.68
CA GLN A 387 17.49 -9.11 -12.53
C GLN A 387 17.27 -7.93 -11.57
N PHE A 388 18.01 -6.84 -11.72
CA PHE A 388 18.03 -5.70 -10.80
C PHE A 388 17.40 -4.45 -11.39
N THR A 389 17.29 -4.38 -12.73
CA THR A 389 16.90 -3.17 -13.46
C THR A 389 15.63 -3.40 -14.26
N THR A 390 14.70 -2.45 -14.16
CA THR A 390 13.51 -2.38 -15.02
C THR A 390 13.39 -0.97 -15.58
N PHE A 391 13.38 -0.84 -16.91
CA PHE A 391 12.93 0.37 -17.59
C PHE A 391 11.46 0.19 -17.92
N ARG A 392 10.62 1.12 -17.47
CA ARG A 392 9.17 1.04 -17.60
C ARG A 392 8.63 2.23 -18.37
N LEU A 393 7.82 1.95 -19.39
CA LEU A 393 6.98 2.90 -20.08
C LEU A 393 5.52 2.56 -19.75
N GLU A 394 4.74 3.52 -19.26
CA GLU A 394 3.33 3.30 -18.96
C GLU A 394 2.48 4.46 -19.48
N TYR A 395 1.35 4.13 -20.07
CA TYR A 395 0.25 5.05 -20.30
C TYR A 395 -0.88 4.71 -19.34
N ASN A 396 -1.42 5.74 -18.68
CA ASN A 396 -2.52 5.61 -17.72
C ASN A 396 -3.61 6.65 -18.04
N TYR A 397 -4.86 6.20 -18.11
CA TYR A 397 -6.05 7.04 -18.20
C TYR A 397 -6.85 6.91 -16.93
N ARG A 398 -7.33 8.05 -16.39
CA ARG A 398 -8.10 8.13 -15.15
C ARG A 398 -9.31 9.03 -15.34
N ALA A 399 -10.45 8.64 -14.75
CA ALA A 399 -11.68 9.43 -14.78
C ALA A 399 -12.42 9.37 -13.45
N SER A 400 -13.11 10.44 -13.12
CA SER A 400 -13.96 10.56 -11.93
C SER A 400 -15.29 11.24 -12.24
N SER A 401 -16.31 10.94 -11.44
CA SER A 401 -17.65 11.53 -11.56
C SER A 401 -17.68 13.03 -11.25
N VAL A 402 -16.71 13.49 -10.44
CA VAL A 402 -16.60 14.87 -9.98
C VAL A 402 -15.24 15.46 -10.40
N PRO A 403 -15.08 16.79 -10.51
CA PRO A 403 -13.78 17.42 -10.72
C PRO A 403 -12.79 17.04 -9.62
N TYR A 404 -11.67 16.41 -10.00
CA TYR A 404 -10.71 15.82 -9.05
C TYR A 404 -9.26 16.06 -9.46
N PHE A 405 -8.91 15.92 -10.75
CA PHE A 405 -7.56 16.04 -11.27
C PHE A 405 -7.18 17.49 -11.52
N ALA A 406 -5.90 17.80 -11.41
CA ALA A 406 -5.41 19.13 -11.76
C ALA A 406 -5.59 19.41 -13.27
N GLY A 407 -6.15 20.57 -13.59
CA GLY A 407 -6.23 21.10 -14.94
C GLY A 407 -5.07 22.05 -15.25
N PRO A 408 -5.05 22.68 -16.45
CA PRO A 408 -3.98 23.58 -16.87
C PRO A 408 -3.71 24.75 -15.90
N GLY A 409 -4.74 25.26 -15.21
CA GLY A 409 -4.60 26.32 -14.21
C GLY A 409 -3.91 25.90 -12.91
N GLY A 410 -3.73 24.58 -12.72
CA GLY A 410 -3.11 24.02 -11.53
C GLY A 410 -4.00 24.00 -10.29
N SER A 411 -3.46 23.52 -9.20
CA SER A 411 -4.13 23.38 -7.90
C SER A 411 -3.45 24.18 -6.77
N THR A 412 -2.43 24.94 -7.11
CA THR A 412 -1.70 25.82 -6.18
C THR A 412 -2.07 27.27 -6.46
N PRO A 413 -2.46 28.08 -5.45
CA PRO A 413 -2.74 29.50 -5.64
C PRO A 413 -1.48 30.28 -6.03
N ALA A 414 -1.67 31.43 -6.67
CA ALA A 414 -0.57 32.33 -7.01
C ALA A 414 0.23 32.70 -5.75
N GLY A 415 1.56 32.55 -5.82
CA GLY A 415 2.44 32.81 -4.68
C GLY A 415 2.63 31.61 -3.73
N GLY A 416 2.09 30.44 -4.07
CA GLY A 416 2.21 29.22 -3.29
C GLY A 416 1.02 28.98 -2.37
N ASN A 417 1.15 27.99 -1.47
CA ASN A 417 0.11 27.66 -0.50
C ASN A 417 -0.04 28.79 0.52
N ASN A 418 -1.25 29.33 0.65
CA ASN A 418 -1.59 30.44 1.53
C ASN A 418 -2.66 30.07 2.54
N GLY A 419 -2.58 30.65 3.74
CA GLY A 419 -3.54 30.40 4.81
C GLY A 419 -3.35 29.06 5.50
N ALA A 420 -4.32 28.68 6.33
CA ALA A 420 -4.29 27.40 7.02
C ALA A 420 -4.57 26.25 6.04
N PRO A 421 -3.87 25.10 6.16
CA PRO A 421 -4.11 23.92 5.32
C PRO A 421 -5.58 23.51 5.30
N GLY A 422 -6.11 23.17 4.12
CA GLY A 422 -7.49 22.71 3.95
C GLY A 422 -8.56 23.81 4.00
N THR A 423 -8.21 25.10 4.07
CA THR A 423 -9.17 26.21 4.04
C THR A 423 -9.39 26.76 2.64
N LYS A 424 -10.57 27.36 2.41
CA LYS A 424 -10.84 28.12 1.18
C LYS A 424 -10.01 29.38 1.15
N ILE A 425 -9.50 29.70 -0.04
CA ILE A 425 -8.81 30.96 -0.32
C ILE A 425 -9.84 31.89 -0.98
N PRO A 426 -10.02 33.13 -0.48
CA PRO A 426 -10.93 34.09 -1.09
C PRO A 426 -10.54 34.38 -2.56
N ASP A 427 -11.55 34.44 -3.42
CA ASP A 427 -11.42 34.80 -4.83
C ASP A 427 -10.48 33.93 -5.67
N TRP A 428 -10.17 32.73 -5.19
CA TRP A 428 -9.40 31.73 -5.90
C TRP A 428 -10.05 30.35 -5.79
N ALA A 429 -9.94 29.56 -6.86
CA ALA A 429 -10.30 28.15 -6.87
C ALA A 429 -9.31 27.36 -7.73
N PRO A 430 -9.02 26.11 -7.38
CA PRO A 430 -8.18 25.24 -8.20
C PRO A 430 -8.87 24.93 -9.54
N ASP A 431 -8.07 24.78 -10.60
CA ASP A 431 -8.57 24.27 -11.86
C ASP A 431 -8.61 22.75 -11.78
N GLN A 432 -9.81 22.19 -11.62
CA GLN A 432 -10.01 20.74 -11.49
C GLN A 432 -10.76 20.17 -12.70
N ARG A 433 -10.35 18.96 -13.13
CA ARG A 433 -10.89 18.20 -14.25
C ARG A 433 -11.44 16.86 -13.79
N LYS A 434 -12.34 16.28 -14.57
CA LYS A 434 -12.90 14.94 -14.33
C LYS A 434 -12.05 13.83 -14.93
N THR A 435 -11.11 14.15 -15.79
CA THR A 435 -10.26 13.17 -16.50
C THR A 435 -8.81 13.59 -16.48
N GLU A 436 -7.95 12.61 -16.59
CA GLU A 436 -6.50 12.78 -16.65
C GLU A 436 -5.88 11.67 -17.49
N ASN A 437 -4.87 12.03 -18.28
CA ASN A 437 -4.02 11.09 -19.00
C ASN A 437 -2.58 11.31 -18.55
N ARG A 438 -1.85 10.23 -18.31
CA ARG A 438 -0.44 10.29 -17.91
C ARG A 438 0.40 9.35 -18.74
N MET A 439 1.64 9.75 -18.98
CA MET A 439 2.70 8.87 -19.46
C MET A 439 3.84 8.86 -18.47
N TYR A 440 4.32 7.69 -18.15
CA TYR A 440 5.43 7.45 -17.22
C TYR A 440 6.61 6.86 -17.98
N LEU A 441 7.78 7.41 -17.76
CA LEU A 441 9.05 6.82 -18.13
C LEU A 441 9.88 6.67 -16.85
N ALA A 442 10.07 5.43 -16.40
CA ALA A 442 10.71 5.16 -15.12
C ALA A 442 11.90 4.22 -15.29
N MET A 443 12.91 4.44 -14.45
CA MET A 443 14.00 3.52 -14.19
C MET A 443 13.86 3.02 -12.74
N LEU A 444 13.68 1.72 -12.60
CA LEU A 444 13.49 1.03 -11.33
C LEU A 444 14.68 0.11 -11.09
N ILE A 445 15.36 0.31 -9.97
CA ILE A 445 16.51 -0.51 -9.54
C ILE A 445 16.17 -1.14 -8.20
N LYS A 446 16.47 -2.44 -8.06
CA LYS A 446 16.36 -3.19 -6.81
C LYS A 446 17.50 -4.21 -6.72
N LEU A 447 18.38 -4.04 -5.71
CA LEU A 447 19.47 -4.96 -5.37
C LEU A 447 19.11 -5.72 -4.11
#